data_b143a3e0116f895a0c75d8b790c65200
#
_entry.id   b143a3e0116f895a0c75d8b790c65200
#
_cell.length_a   1.000
_cell.length_b   1.000
_cell.length_c   1.000
_cell.angle_alpha   90.00
_cell.angle_beta   90.00
_cell.angle_gamma   90.00
#
_symmetry.space_group_name_H-M   'P 1'
#
loop_
_entity.id
_entity.type
_entity.pdbx_description
1 polymer ?
#
loop_
_entity_poly.entity_id
_entity_poly.type
_entity_poly.pdbx_seq_one_letter_code
_entity_poly.pdbx_strand_id
1 'polypeptide(L)'
;MGNNVHAALKDFLSIGPESRTPNIAKEFLLKNWASSHLGFKDSEDEKHWFNKASRQVEAFALSPYATGNPLMLESPVETLVSPGVMLYGRVDRVDQEPDGRIHIIDYKTGKEPSHVIWTQLQLQSLILSVVLPASIRSVSFLYLHGCHLCSREVSTADLAETRWEFLGIANKIRRERRYPPRPGVWCEGCDFVSLCSATAVKATPLIPTGQLR
;
A
#
# COMPACT_ATOMS: atom_id res chain seq x y z
N MET A 1 6.85 11.26 2.61
CA MET A 1 6.03 11.66 1.45
C MET A 1 4.77 10.80 1.30
N GLY A 2 4.86 9.48 1.16
CA GLY A 2 3.70 8.60 0.91
C GLY A 2 2.54 8.83 1.89
N ASN A 3 2.77 8.74 3.19
CA ASN A 3 1.75 8.94 4.22
C ASN A 3 1.03 10.30 4.11
N ASN A 4 1.76 11.37 3.74
CA ASN A 4 1.18 12.71 3.61
C ASN A 4 0.26 12.79 2.38
N VAL A 5 0.61 12.11 1.28
CA VAL A 5 -0.24 12.00 0.09
C VAL A 5 -1.52 11.23 0.41
N HIS A 6 -1.42 10.08 1.08
CA HIS A 6 -2.59 9.29 1.48
C HIS A 6 -3.52 10.09 2.39
N ALA A 7 -2.97 10.79 3.39
CA ALA A 7 -3.76 11.64 4.28
C ALA A 7 -4.44 12.79 3.52
N ALA A 8 -3.75 13.41 2.57
CA ALA A 8 -4.33 14.45 1.73
C ALA A 8 -5.46 13.94 0.84
N LEU A 9 -5.30 12.75 0.24
CA LEU A 9 -6.34 12.12 -0.58
C LEU A 9 -7.54 11.68 0.26
N LYS A 10 -7.33 11.23 1.50
CA LYS A 10 -8.41 10.98 2.45
C LYS A 10 -9.23 12.23 2.72
N ASP A 11 -8.55 13.35 3.12
CA ASP A 11 -9.24 14.61 3.39
C ASP A 11 -9.98 15.11 2.13
N PHE A 12 -9.35 15.02 0.96
CA PHE A 12 -9.91 15.42 -0.33
C PHE A 12 -11.15 14.61 -0.71
N LEU A 13 -11.14 13.31 -0.53
CA LEU A 13 -12.29 12.45 -0.86
C LEU A 13 -13.39 12.49 0.20
N SER A 14 -13.11 13.03 1.38
CA SER A 14 -14.10 13.21 2.46
C SER A 14 -15.02 14.41 2.25
N ILE A 15 -14.69 15.33 1.34
CA ILE A 15 -15.57 16.45 0.97
C ILE A 15 -16.46 16.07 -0.22
N GLY A 16 -17.54 16.83 -0.45
CA GLY A 16 -18.44 16.60 -1.58
C GLY A 16 -17.73 16.72 -2.94
N PRO A 17 -18.08 15.86 -3.94
CA PRO A 17 -17.42 15.86 -5.24
C PRO A 17 -17.37 17.21 -5.94
N GLU A 18 -18.38 18.04 -5.75
CA GLU A 18 -18.50 19.41 -6.32
C GLU A 18 -17.42 20.37 -5.78
N SER A 19 -16.88 20.10 -4.60
CA SER A 19 -15.82 20.91 -3.97
C SER A 19 -14.41 20.42 -4.27
N ARG A 20 -14.25 19.28 -4.96
CA ARG A 20 -12.98 18.63 -5.21
C ARG A 20 -12.24 19.28 -6.38
N THR A 21 -11.38 20.24 -6.08
CA THR A 21 -10.55 20.93 -7.08
C THR A 21 -9.06 20.64 -6.85
N PRO A 22 -8.20 20.80 -7.87
CA PRO A 22 -6.76 20.66 -7.70
C PRO A 22 -6.16 21.57 -6.62
N ASN A 23 -6.72 22.77 -6.43
CA ASN A 23 -6.27 23.69 -5.38
C ASN A 23 -6.59 23.14 -3.98
N ILE A 24 -7.79 22.63 -3.78
CA ILE A 24 -8.18 21.99 -2.50
C ILE A 24 -7.34 20.76 -2.22
N ALA A 25 -6.98 19.95 -3.22
CA ALA A 25 -6.08 18.82 -3.03
C ALA A 25 -4.68 19.27 -2.55
N LYS A 26 -4.16 20.38 -3.09
CA LYS A 26 -2.90 20.98 -2.62
C LYS A 26 -2.99 21.56 -1.21
N GLU A 27 -4.10 22.19 -0.85
CA GLU A 27 -4.33 22.70 0.51
C GLU A 27 -4.33 21.56 1.53
N PHE A 28 -5.00 20.45 1.24
CA PHE A 28 -4.95 19.27 2.10
C PHE A 28 -3.54 18.65 2.16
N LEU A 29 -2.79 18.64 1.05
CA LEU A 29 -1.40 18.21 1.08
C LEU A 29 -0.54 19.10 1.98
N LEU A 30 -0.66 20.42 1.87
CA LEU A 30 0.06 21.39 2.71
C LEU A 30 -0.25 21.17 4.19
N LYS A 31 -1.53 21.03 4.55
CA LYS A 31 -1.98 20.76 5.92
C LYS A 31 -1.34 19.48 6.47
N ASN A 32 -1.36 18.40 5.71
CA ASN A 32 -0.81 17.11 6.14
C ASN A 32 0.72 17.09 6.11
N TRP A 33 1.36 17.92 5.28
CA TRP A 33 2.82 18.05 5.22
C TRP A 33 3.39 18.80 6.42
N ALA A 34 2.75 19.89 6.83
CA ALA A 34 3.16 20.72 7.95
C ALA A 34 3.24 19.95 9.29
N SER A 35 2.51 18.85 9.43
CA SER A 35 2.52 18.01 10.63
C SER A 35 3.62 16.92 10.62
N SER A 36 4.43 16.82 9.57
CA SER A 36 5.38 15.70 9.39
C SER A 36 6.69 16.12 8.71
N HIS A 37 7.49 16.95 9.39
CA HIS A 37 8.80 17.39 8.88
C HIS A 37 9.96 16.40 9.04
N LEU A 38 9.69 15.17 9.55
CA LEU A 38 10.72 14.18 9.81
C LEU A 38 11.01 13.31 8.58
N GLY A 39 12.28 12.99 8.35
CA GLY A 39 12.71 12.00 7.37
C GLY A 39 13.26 12.57 6.06
N PHE A 40 13.47 13.89 5.97
CA PHE A 40 14.18 14.54 4.87
C PHE A 40 15.64 14.84 5.25
N LYS A 41 16.54 14.82 4.28
CA LYS A 41 17.97 15.10 4.50
C LYS A 41 18.22 16.57 4.83
N ASP A 42 17.54 17.44 4.09
CA ASP A 42 17.63 18.90 4.18
C ASP A 42 16.38 19.54 3.54
N SER A 43 16.34 20.87 3.53
CA SER A 43 15.22 21.64 2.97
C SER A 43 15.05 21.50 1.45
N GLU A 44 16.11 21.23 0.71
CA GLU A 44 16.03 21.01 -0.74
C GLU A 44 15.45 19.63 -1.05
N ASP A 45 15.84 18.60 -0.29
CA ASP A 45 15.26 17.27 -0.38
C ASP A 45 13.76 17.31 -0.03
N GLU A 46 13.38 17.99 1.06
CA GLU A 46 11.99 18.21 1.44
C GLU A 46 11.18 18.87 0.32
N LYS A 47 11.70 19.97 -0.24
CA LYS A 47 11.08 20.69 -1.35
C LYS A 47 10.92 19.81 -2.59
N HIS A 48 11.92 19.01 -2.91
CA HIS A 48 11.85 18.04 -4.01
C HIS A 48 10.68 17.06 -3.82
N TRP A 49 10.57 16.45 -2.65
CA TRP A 49 9.51 15.50 -2.33
C TRP A 49 8.13 16.13 -2.25
N PHE A 50 8.04 17.36 -1.70
CA PHE A 50 6.80 18.14 -1.69
C PHE A 50 6.30 18.44 -3.11
N ASN A 51 7.17 18.90 -3.99
CA ASN A 51 6.82 19.18 -5.38
C ASN A 51 6.36 17.93 -6.14
N LYS A 52 6.96 16.77 -5.84
CA LYS A 52 6.54 15.49 -6.39
C LYS A 52 5.15 15.11 -5.88
N ALA A 53 4.91 15.21 -4.58
CA ALA A 53 3.61 14.93 -3.95
C ALA A 53 2.51 15.87 -4.48
N SER A 54 2.82 17.18 -4.61
CA SER A 54 1.88 18.18 -5.15
C SER A 54 1.40 17.84 -6.56
N ARG A 55 2.32 17.42 -7.44
CA ARG A 55 1.95 16.98 -8.79
C ARG A 55 1.06 15.74 -8.78
N GLN A 56 1.28 14.81 -7.83
CA GLN A 56 0.47 13.60 -7.72
C GLN A 56 -0.95 13.89 -7.26
N VAL A 57 -1.13 14.70 -6.20
CA VAL A 57 -2.49 15.04 -5.72
C VAL A 57 -3.24 15.90 -6.72
N GLU A 58 -2.56 16.78 -7.46
CA GLU A 58 -3.14 17.59 -8.51
C GLU A 58 -3.60 16.72 -9.69
N ALA A 59 -2.75 15.80 -10.17
CA ALA A 59 -3.11 14.86 -11.23
C ALA A 59 -4.27 13.96 -10.82
N PHE A 60 -4.29 13.50 -9.55
CA PHE A 60 -5.42 12.74 -9.01
C PHE A 60 -6.70 13.56 -9.03
N ALA A 61 -6.68 14.82 -8.57
CA ALA A 61 -7.85 15.68 -8.53
C ALA A 61 -8.45 15.97 -9.92
N LEU A 62 -7.63 15.92 -10.98
CA LEU A 62 -8.06 16.06 -12.39
C LEU A 62 -8.49 14.73 -13.01
N SER A 63 -8.27 13.60 -12.33
CA SER A 63 -8.58 12.28 -12.86
C SER A 63 -10.03 11.87 -12.60
N PRO A 64 -10.58 10.92 -13.36
CA PRO A 64 -11.92 10.37 -13.10
C PRO A 64 -12.03 9.68 -11.72
N TYR A 65 -10.91 9.31 -11.10
CA TYR A 65 -10.90 8.68 -9.79
C TYR A 65 -11.24 9.65 -8.64
N ALA A 66 -11.18 10.96 -8.88
CA ALA A 66 -11.53 11.99 -7.92
C ALA A 66 -13.04 12.11 -7.68
N THR A 67 -13.90 11.62 -8.60
CA THR A 67 -15.35 11.80 -8.56
C THR A 67 -16.09 10.76 -7.73
N GLY A 68 -15.45 9.64 -7.39
CA GLY A 68 -16.05 8.56 -6.61
C GLY A 68 -16.54 9.00 -5.22
N ASN A 69 -17.47 8.24 -4.66
CA ASN A 69 -17.93 8.41 -3.29
C ASN A 69 -17.55 7.16 -2.48
N PRO A 70 -16.34 7.15 -1.89
CA PRO A 70 -15.83 5.97 -1.21
C PRO A 70 -16.64 5.62 0.04
N LEU A 71 -16.86 4.31 0.24
CA LEU A 71 -17.46 3.73 1.43
C LEU A 71 -16.49 3.79 2.63
N MET A 72 -15.18 3.58 2.38
CA MET A 72 -14.15 3.63 3.39
C MET A 72 -12.91 4.35 2.87
N LEU A 73 -12.25 5.14 3.74
CA LEU A 73 -11.01 5.86 3.46
C LEU A 73 -10.02 5.68 4.62
N GLU A 74 -8.79 5.26 4.31
CA GLU A 74 -7.70 5.07 5.29
C GLU A 74 -8.18 4.36 6.57
N SER A 75 -8.97 3.30 6.37
CA SER A 75 -9.68 2.62 7.46
C SER A 75 -8.95 1.37 7.92
N PRO A 76 -8.76 1.18 9.23
CA PRO A 76 -8.29 -0.09 9.76
C PRO A 76 -9.37 -1.16 9.56
N VAL A 77 -8.96 -2.36 9.20
CA VAL A 77 -9.83 -3.51 9.01
C VAL A 77 -9.21 -4.75 9.63
N GLU A 78 -10.03 -5.59 10.25
CA GLU A 78 -9.57 -6.83 10.86
C GLU A 78 -10.66 -7.90 10.84
N THR A 79 -10.25 -9.15 10.81
CA THR A 79 -11.18 -10.29 10.93
C THR A 79 -10.49 -11.53 11.47
N LEU A 80 -11.27 -12.36 12.14
CA LEU A 80 -10.84 -13.67 12.61
C LEU A 80 -11.11 -14.71 11.50
N VAL A 81 -10.05 -15.22 10.87
CA VAL A 81 -10.16 -16.20 9.77
C VAL A 81 -10.12 -17.65 10.22
N SER A 82 -9.63 -17.90 11.44
CA SER A 82 -9.60 -19.21 12.11
C SER A 82 -9.38 -19.01 13.59
N PRO A 83 -9.70 -19.97 14.49
CA PRO A 83 -9.39 -19.86 15.90
C PRO A 83 -7.93 -19.44 16.18
N GLY A 84 -7.77 -18.26 16.80
CA GLY A 84 -6.48 -17.64 17.11
C GLY A 84 -5.69 -17.11 15.90
N VAL A 85 -6.28 -16.98 14.71
CA VAL A 85 -5.65 -16.30 13.56
C VAL A 85 -6.50 -15.10 13.19
N MET A 86 -6.05 -13.93 13.60
CA MET A 86 -6.61 -12.64 13.20
C MET A 86 -5.79 -12.05 12.06
N LEU A 87 -6.45 -11.58 11.03
CA LEU A 87 -5.86 -10.76 9.98
C LEU A 87 -6.20 -9.30 10.27
N TYR A 88 -5.20 -8.45 10.12
CA TYR A 88 -5.30 -7.01 10.31
C TYR A 88 -4.68 -6.28 9.13
N GLY A 89 -5.27 -5.17 8.73
CA GLY A 89 -4.74 -4.31 7.68
C GLY A 89 -5.34 -2.91 7.73
N ARG A 90 -4.93 -2.08 6.80
CA ARG A 90 -5.54 -0.78 6.51
C ARG A 90 -5.86 -0.74 5.03
N VAL A 91 -7.05 -0.29 4.68
CA VAL A 91 -7.45 -0.04 3.30
C VAL A 91 -7.37 1.46 3.01
N ASP A 92 -6.77 1.83 1.88
CA ASP A 92 -6.67 3.24 1.50
C ASP A 92 -8.02 3.77 1.04
N ARG A 93 -8.69 3.01 0.15
CA ARG A 93 -10.02 3.36 -0.37
C ARG A 93 -10.83 2.11 -0.72
N VAL A 94 -12.09 2.15 -0.35
CA VAL A 94 -13.08 1.14 -0.73
C VAL A 94 -14.27 1.85 -1.35
N ASP A 95 -14.58 1.54 -2.59
CA ASP A 95 -15.76 2.05 -3.30
C ASP A 95 -16.84 0.98 -3.38
N GLN A 96 -18.11 1.41 -3.32
CA GLN A 96 -19.22 0.57 -3.72
C GLN A 96 -19.63 0.94 -5.15
N GLU A 97 -19.64 -0.03 -6.02
CA GLU A 97 -20.05 0.14 -7.41
C GLU A 97 -21.58 0.19 -7.56
N PRO A 98 -22.11 0.66 -8.70
CA PRO A 98 -23.55 0.78 -8.92
C PRO A 98 -24.32 -0.57 -8.76
N ASP A 99 -23.66 -1.70 -8.98
CA ASP A 99 -24.22 -3.04 -8.78
C ASP A 99 -24.15 -3.55 -7.33
N GLY A 100 -23.66 -2.70 -6.41
CA GLY A 100 -23.52 -2.97 -5.00
C GLY A 100 -22.25 -3.74 -4.61
N ARG A 101 -21.44 -4.18 -5.58
CA ARG A 101 -20.18 -4.87 -5.32
C ARG A 101 -19.07 -3.89 -4.91
N ILE A 102 -18.02 -4.42 -4.32
CA ILE A 102 -16.92 -3.66 -3.73
C ILE A 102 -15.71 -3.62 -4.67
N HIS A 103 -15.14 -2.44 -4.83
CA HIS A 103 -13.85 -2.19 -5.45
C HIS A 103 -12.86 -1.66 -4.40
N ILE A 104 -11.73 -2.33 -4.21
CA ILE A 104 -10.68 -1.94 -3.26
C ILE A 104 -9.56 -1.27 -4.06
N ILE A 105 -9.16 -0.08 -3.64
CA ILE A 105 -8.12 0.71 -4.31
C ILE A 105 -7.03 1.06 -3.31
N ASP A 106 -5.78 0.72 -3.65
CA ASP A 106 -4.59 1.05 -2.87
C ASP A 106 -3.73 2.05 -3.66
N TYR A 107 -3.33 3.14 -3.03
CA TYR A 107 -2.56 4.20 -3.67
C TYR A 107 -1.07 3.90 -3.65
N LYS A 108 -0.41 4.10 -4.78
CA LYS A 108 1.03 3.97 -4.91
C LYS A 108 1.65 5.28 -5.39
N THR A 109 2.51 5.89 -4.55
CA THR A 109 3.26 7.11 -4.88
C THR A 109 4.52 6.84 -5.72
N GLY A 110 4.91 5.58 -5.85
CA GLY A 110 5.98 5.10 -6.72
C GLY A 110 5.53 4.91 -8.17
N LYS A 111 6.48 4.51 -9.03
CA LYS A 111 6.18 4.03 -10.39
C LYS A 111 5.65 2.60 -10.32
N GLU A 112 4.85 2.23 -11.32
CA GLU A 112 4.42 0.84 -11.48
C GLU A 112 5.65 -0.06 -11.72
N PRO A 113 5.77 -1.16 -10.95
CA PRO A 113 6.85 -2.12 -11.15
C PRO A 113 6.58 -2.99 -12.40
N SER A 114 7.63 -3.57 -12.97
CA SER A 114 7.51 -4.52 -14.08
C SER A 114 6.72 -5.79 -13.72
N HIS A 115 6.63 -6.12 -12.43
CA HIS A 115 5.85 -7.23 -11.90
C HIS A 115 5.08 -6.79 -10.65
N VAL A 116 3.76 -6.86 -10.72
CA VAL A 116 2.86 -6.43 -9.64
C VAL A 116 2.66 -7.56 -8.64
N ILE A 117 2.88 -7.28 -7.36
CA ILE A 117 2.67 -8.23 -6.24
C ILE A 117 1.32 -7.91 -5.60
N TRP A 118 0.37 -8.81 -5.74
CA TRP A 118 -1.03 -8.64 -5.30
C TRP A 118 -1.31 -9.00 -3.85
N THR A 119 -0.34 -9.56 -3.12
CA THR A 119 -0.53 -10.12 -1.77
C THR A 119 -1.21 -9.15 -0.79
N GLN A 120 -0.87 -7.85 -0.85
CA GLN A 120 -1.51 -6.84 -0.01
C GLN A 120 -3.02 -6.74 -0.29
N LEU A 121 -3.40 -6.62 -1.55
CA LEU A 121 -4.80 -6.51 -1.96
C LEU A 121 -5.57 -7.82 -1.80
N GLN A 122 -4.91 -8.96 -1.93
CA GLN A 122 -5.49 -10.28 -1.61
C GLN A 122 -5.86 -10.36 -0.12
N LEU A 123 -4.95 -9.92 0.79
CA LEU A 123 -5.23 -9.85 2.22
C LEU A 123 -6.41 -8.92 2.53
N GLN A 124 -6.42 -7.72 1.96
CA GLN A 124 -7.50 -6.75 2.14
C GLN A 124 -8.84 -7.30 1.63
N SER A 125 -8.85 -7.98 0.47
CA SER A 125 -10.03 -8.63 -0.09
C SER A 125 -10.58 -9.71 0.83
N LEU A 126 -9.70 -10.55 1.38
CA LEU A 126 -10.11 -11.60 2.30
C LEU A 126 -10.74 -11.02 3.57
N ILE A 127 -10.14 -9.98 4.16
CA ILE A 127 -10.69 -9.32 5.35
C ILE A 127 -12.06 -8.71 5.01
N LEU A 128 -12.14 -7.91 3.95
CA LEU A 128 -13.38 -7.21 3.59
C LEU A 128 -14.49 -8.15 3.15
N SER A 129 -14.19 -9.30 2.55
CA SER A 129 -15.20 -10.32 2.20
C SER A 129 -15.90 -10.92 3.41
N VAL A 130 -15.31 -10.80 4.60
CA VAL A 130 -15.92 -11.25 5.87
C VAL A 130 -16.62 -10.10 6.60
N VAL A 131 -16.04 -8.90 6.52
CA VAL A 131 -16.48 -7.71 7.27
C VAL A 131 -17.67 -7.02 6.59
N LEU A 132 -17.69 -6.99 5.25
CA LEU A 132 -18.73 -6.30 4.49
C LEU A 132 -19.83 -7.28 4.01
N PRO A 133 -21.10 -6.86 3.98
CA PRO A 133 -22.20 -7.68 3.48
C PRO A 133 -22.27 -7.74 1.95
N ALA A 134 -21.25 -7.21 1.24
CA ALA A 134 -21.19 -7.13 -0.21
C ALA A 134 -19.99 -7.90 -0.76
N SER A 135 -20.15 -8.49 -1.95
CA SER A 135 -19.06 -9.24 -2.59
C SER A 135 -17.99 -8.31 -3.15
N ILE A 136 -16.72 -8.75 -3.08
CA ILE A 136 -15.61 -8.04 -3.71
C ILE A 136 -15.67 -8.32 -5.23
N ARG A 137 -15.66 -7.26 -6.03
CA ARG A 137 -15.59 -7.35 -7.49
C ARG A 137 -14.15 -7.34 -7.98
N SER A 138 -13.41 -6.33 -7.53
CA SER A 138 -12.07 -6.07 -8.04
C SER A 138 -11.19 -5.39 -7.02
N VAL A 139 -9.89 -5.48 -7.25
CA VAL A 139 -8.85 -4.78 -6.52
C VAL A 139 -7.94 -4.04 -7.48
N SER A 140 -7.42 -2.91 -7.06
CA SER A 140 -6.57 -2.09 -7.91
C SER A 140 -5.46 -1.39 -7.15
N PHE A 141 -4.30 -1.30 -7.78
CA PHE A 141 -3.30 -0.30 -7.42
C PHE A 141 -3.50 0.93 -8.31
N LEU A 142 -3.67 2.10 -7.68
CA LEU A 142 -3.68 3.37 -8.38
C LEU A 142 -2.32 4.04 -8.24
N TYR A 143 -1.53 4.00 -9.30
CA TYR A 143 -0.21 4.61 -9.37
C TYR A 143 -0.34 6.11 -9.62
N LEU A 144 -0.16 6.92 -8.58
CA LEU A 144 -0.38 8.37 -8.62
C LEU A 144 0.62 9.12 -9.52
N HIS A 145 1.77 8.51 -9.84
CA HIS A 145 2.76 9.11 -10.73
C HIS A 145 2.23 9.38 -12.16
N GLY A 146 1.27 8.61 -12.62
CA GLY A 146 0.63 8.79 -13.93
C GLY A 146 -0.89 8.66 -13.87
N CYS A 147 -1.47 8.63 -12.66
CA CYS A 147 -2.89 8.32 -12.44
C CYS A 147 -3.34 7.06 -13.20
N HIS A 148 -2.50 6.03 -13.18
CA HIS A 148 -2.74 4.77 -13.86
C HIS A 148 -3.31 3.73 -12.90
N LEU A 149 -4.42 3.09 -13.28
CA LEU A 149 -5.09 2.04 -12.50
C LEU A 149 -4.71 0.67 -13.05
N CYS A 150 -4.05 -0.14 -12.22
CA CYS A 150 -3.76 -1.54 -12.50
C CYS A 150 -4.74 -2.41 -11.70
N SER A 151 -5.66 -3.09 -12.39
CA SER A 151 -6.81 -3.78 -11.79
C SER A 151 -6.78 -5.29 -12.00
N ARG A 152 -7.37 -6.01 -11.04
CA ARG A 152 -7.62 -7.45 -11.12
C ARG A 152 -9.03 -7.74 -10.56
N GLU A 153 -9.80 -8.58 -11.22
CA GLU A 153 -11.06 -9.14 -10.67
C GLU A 153 -10.76 -10.14 -9.55
N VAL A 154 -11.68 -10.26 -8.61
CA VAL A 154 -11.60 -11.18 -7.47
C VAL A 154 -12.78 -12.14 -7.51
N SER A 155 -12.47 -13.41 -7.61
CA SER A 155 -13.46 -14.50 -7.54
C SER A 155 -13.54 -15.10 -6.12
N THR A 156 -14.58 -15.87 -5.87
CA THR A 156 -14.69 -16.66 -4.63
C THR A 156 -13.58 -17.71 -4.51
N ALA A 157 -13.08 -18.23 -5.63
CA ALA A 157 -11.96 -19.16 -5.66
C ALA A 157 -10.66 -18.45 -5.22
N ASP A 158 -10.40 -17.22 -5.71
CA ASP A 158 -9.24 -16.41 -5.27
C ASP A 158 -9.27 -16.16 -3.76
N LEU A 159 -10.45 -15.86 -3.19
CA LEU A 159 -10.60 -15.65 -1.75
C LEU A 159 -10.33 -16.93 -0.94
N ALA A 160 -10.80 -18.08 -1.43
CA ALA A 160 -10.55 -19.38 -0.79
C ALA A 160 -9.05 -19.72 -0.82
N GLU A 161 -8.38 -19.57 -1.96
CA GLU A 161 -6.94 -19.77 -2.11
C GLU A 161 -6.14 -18.84 -1.19
N THR A 162 -6.46 -17.55 -1.21
CA THR A 162 -5.85 -16.55 -0.31
C THR A 162 -5.99 -16.96 1.16
N ARG A 163 -7.16 -17.40 1.57
CA ARG A 163 -7.38 -17.88 2.95
C ARG A 163 -6.45 -19.04 3.31
N TRP A 164 -6.32 -20.02 2.42
CA TRP A 164 -5.41 -21.16 2.63
C TRP A 164 -3.95 -20.74 2.74
N GLU A 165 -3.51 -19.83 1.89
CA GLU A 165 -2.15 -19.29 1.92
C GLU A 165 -1.85 -18.59 3.25
N PHE A 166 -2.72 -17.67 3.71
CA PHE A 166 -2.51 -16.94 4.96
C PHE A 166 -2.60 -17.84 6.19
N LEU A 167 -3.48 -18.83 6.20
CA LEU A 167 -3.49 -19.86 7.25
C LEU A 167 -2.22 -20.69 7.24
N GLY A 168 -1.69 -21.03 6.09
CA GLY A 168 -0.40 -21.71 5.91
C GLY A 168 0.75 -20.87 6.49
N ILE A 169 0.79 -19.56 6.21
CA ILE A 169 1.79 -18.62 6.76
C ILE A 169 1.65 -18.53 8.28
N ALA A 170 0.45 -18.37 8.82
CA ALA A 170 0.19 -18.32 10.25
C ALA A 170 0.68 -19.59 10.98
N ASN A 171 0.44 -20.76 10.39
CA ASN A 171 0.92 -22.02 10.92
C ASN A 171 2.45 -22.14 10.89
N LYS A 172 3.11 -21.65 9.84
CA LYS A 172 4.58 -21.59 9.76
C LYS A 172 5.13 -20.68 10.85
N ILE A 173 4.56 -19.49 11.05
CA ILE A 173 4.97 -18.54 12.11
C ILE A 173 4.83 -19.18 13.50
N ARG A 174 3.70 -19.85 13.78
CA ARG A 174 3.44 -20.50 15.08
C ARG A 174 4.43 -21.64 15.40
N ARG A 175 4.91 -22.33 14.37
CA ARG A 175 5.84 -23.46 14.52
C ARG A 175 7.30 -23.04 14.52
N GLU A 176 7.61 -21.84 13.97
CA GLU A 176 8.98 -21.35 13.91
C GLU A 176 9.48 -21.00 15.33
N ARG A 177 10.66 -21.46 15.67
CA ARG A 177 11.31 -21.24 16.97
C ARG A 177 12.67 -20.55 16.86
N ARG A 178 13.29 -20.59 15.69
CA ARG A 178 14.67 -20.14 15.47
C ARG A 178 14.76 -18.79 14.81
N TYR A 179 13.76 -18.42 14.00
CA TYR A 179 13.73 -17.17 13.21
C TYR A 179 15.06 -16.83 12.55
N PRO A 180 15.65 -17.75 11.73
CA PRO A 180 16.97 -17.55 11.18
C PRO A 180 16.99 -16.29 10.28
N PRO A 181 18.05 -15.48 10.37
CA PRO A 181 18.19 -14.31 9.51
C PRO A 181 18.29 -14.75 8.05
N ARG A 182 17.71 -13.95 7.16
CA ARG A 182 17.76 -14.16 5.70
C ARG A 182 18.44 -12.96 5.04
N PRO A 183 19.78 -12.94 4.93
CA PRO A 183 20.50 -11.84 4.31
C PRO A 183 20.11 -11.67 2.84
N GLY A 184 20.05 -10.42 2.40
CA GLY A 184 19.74 -10.06 1.02
C GLY A 184 19.95 -8.56 0.78
N VAL A 185 19.61 -8.08 -0.41
CA VAL A 185 19.71 -6.66 -0.79
C VAL A 185 18.95 -5.72 0.14
N TRP A 186 17.88 -6.21 0.73
CA TRP A 186 17.09 -5.46 1.73
C TRP A 186 17.84 -5.15 3.04
N CYS A 187 18.99 -5.82 3.28
CA CYS A 187 19.80 -5.53 4.47
C CYS A 187 20.49 -4.16 4.41
N GLU A 188 20.64 -3.56 3.24
CA GLU A 188 21.27 -2.24 3.08
C GLU A 188 20.47 -1.13 3.77
N GLY A 189 19.14 -1.26 3.82
CA GLY A 189 18.23 -0.32 4.48
C GLY A 189 17.63 -0.87 5.79
N CYS A 190 18.22 -1.91 6.38
CA CYS A 190 17.68 -2.54 7.58
C CYS A 190 18.11 -1.82 8.86
N ASP A 191 17.16 -1.30 9.62
CA ASP A 191 17.42 -0.61 10.90
C ASP A 191 18.10 -1.51 11.94
N PHE A 192 17.94 -2.83 11.83
CA PHE A 192 18.51 -3.82 12.74
C PHE A 192 19.85 -4.39 12.26
N VAL A 193 20.45 -3.84 11.20
CA VAL A 193 21.68 -4.38 10.61
C VAL A 193 22.84 -4.48 11.61
N SER A 194 22.97 -3.51 12.52
CA SER A 194 24.02 -3.48 13.55
C SER A 194 23.86 -4.56 14.63
N LEU A 195 22.64 -5.05 14.83
CA LEU A 195 22.31 -6.07 15.84
C LEU A 195 22.14 -7.46 15.23
N CYS A 196 22.16 -7.57 13.91
CA CYS A 196 21.87 -8.81 13.22
C CYS A 196 23.09 -9.74 13.21
N SER A 197 22.92 -10.99 13.67
CA SER A 197 23.97 -12.01 13.67
C SER A 197 24.51 -12.38 12.28
N ALA A 198 23.77 -12.04 11.23
CA ALA A 198 24.18 -12.24 9.82
C ALA A 198 25.03 -11.09 9.26
N THR A 199 25.36 -10.05 10.04
CA THR A 199 26.16 -8.89 9.58
C THR A 199 27.58 -9.29 9.18
N ALA A 200 28.14 -10.35 9.78
CA ALA A 200 29.45 -10.87 9.40
C ALA A 200 29.52 -11.36 7.94
N VAL A 201 28.40 -11.69 7.32
CA VAL A 201 28.33 -12.14 5.90
C VAL A 201 28.44 -10.96 4.92
N LYS A 202 28.19 -9.71 5.36
CA LYS A 202 28.34 -8.49 4.53
C LYS A 202 29.79 -8.12 4.24
N ALA A 203 30.76 -8.68 4.94
CA ALA A 203 32.19 -8.38 4.74
C ALA A 203 32.84 -9.12 3.57
N THR A 204 32.13 -10.04 2.91
CA THR A 204 32.65 -10.72 1.72
C THR A 204 32.17 -9.95 0.48
N PRO A 205 33.06 -9.23 -0.26
CA PRO A 205 32.66 -8.59 -1.50
C PRO A 205 32.19 -9.69 -2.46
N LEU A 206 30.99 -9.52 -3.02
CA LEU A 206 30.53 -10.32 -4.13
C LEU A 206 31.56 -10.15 -5.26
N ILE A 207 32.37 -11.16 -5.51
CA ILE A 207 33.25 -11.21 -6.68
C ILE A 207 32.33 -11.06 -7.89
N PRO A 208 32.54 -10.04 -8.75
CA PRO A 208 31.76 -9.93 -9.97
C PRO A 208 32.09 -11.16 -10.82
N THR A 209 31.09 -12.03 -11.01
CA THR A 209 31.15 -13.11 -11.99
C THR A 209 31.04 -12.51 -13.39
N GLY A 210 32.14 -11.95 -13.86
CA GLY A 210 32.30 -11.39 -15.15
C GLY A 210 33.73 -11.65 -15.64
N GLN A 211 34.03 -12.93 -15.96
CA GLN A 211 35.04 -13.34 -16.94
C GLN A 211 35.15 -14.86 -16.90
N LEU A 212 34.31 -15.52 -17.67
CA LEU A 212 34.69 -16.80 -18.28
C LEU A 212 34.53 -16.65 -19.79
N ARG A 213 35.62 -16.84 -20.45
CA ARG A 213 35.86 -16.82 -21.90
C ARG A 213 34.96 -17.80 -22.65
#